data_153e6f0535185190d40693c3fcbf8d3d
#
_entry.id   153e6f0535185190d40693c3fcbf8d3d
#
_cell.length_a   1.000
_cell.length_b   1.000
_cell.length_c   1.000
_cell.angle_alpha   90.00
_cell.angle_beta   90.00
_cell.angle_gamma   90.00
#
_symmetry.space_group_name_H-M   'P 1'
#
loop_
_entity.id
_entity.type
_entity.pdbx_description
1 polymer ?
#
loop_
_entity_poly.entity_id
_entity_poly.type
_entity_poly.pdbx_seq_one_letter_code
_entity_poly.pdbx_strand_id
1 'polypeptide(L)'
;MENDSVVLVVGATGGVGRRVFDVLRKRGIPVRVLVRNEEKAKRMLGADIDMVVGDITKESSLSPEYFKKVKKVINAASVIVGPKEGDTPDRSKYSQGIKFFEPEIKGDSPELVEYIGMKNLINAVRESIGLRNGKLLFGCNGNEFKDLPWGALDDVVMGGVSESTFQVLSSGGENNGPCGLFKGMVSTANNGGFTSIRTRNFEVPINLSSYDGLELRIKGDGRRYKMIVRTSTNWDTLGYTASFDTVKDQWQSVSLPFSSLIPVFRARLVSDAAPFDPTNIVSLQLMFSKFEYDGKLNPSFKEGLFELPIGSIRAYMKDPVTPRFVHVGSAGVTRPERPGLDLSKQPPAVRLNKELGSILTYKLKGEDVLRESGVPYAIVRPCALTEEPAGADLIFDQGDNITGKIAREEVALICIAALDSPYALDKTFEVKSVVPFSEPFTVDAENPPPDKDYDMFFRDLRDGITGKELLV
;
A
#
# COMPACT_ATOMS: atom_id res chain seq x y z
N MET A 1 -1.27 16.12 -11.74
CA MET A 1 -2.17 14.95 -11.70
C MET A 1 -2.23 14.26 -10.32
N GLU A 2 -1.81 14.93 -9.24
CA GLU A 2 -1.87 14.40 -7.85
C GLU A 2 -3.19 14.73 -7.12
N ASN A 3 -4.09 15.47 -7.74
CA ASN A 3 -5.25 16.07 -7.05
C ASN A 3 -6.46 15.13 -6.86
N ASP A 4 -6.35 13.85 -7.18
CA ASP A 4 -7.49 12.92 -7.16
C ASP A 4 -7.31 11.75 -6.14
N SER A 5 -6.23 11.77 -5.35
CA SER A 5 -5.95 10.74 -4.36
C SER A 5 -6.66 11.02 -3.04
N VAL A 6 -7.29 9.99 -2.50
CA VAL A 6 -8.11 10.07 -1.29
C VAL A 6 -7.46 9.28 -0.15
N VAL A 7 -7.47 9.83 1.07
CA VAL A 7 -7.13 9.12 2.30
C VAL A 7 -8.41 8.50 2.88
N LEU A 8 -8.43 7.18 3.04
CA LEU A 8 -9.52 6.48 3.71
C LEU A 8 -9.29 6.48 5.23
N VAL A 9 -10.28 6.94 5.99
CA VAL A 9 -10.26 6.85 7.45
C VAL A 9 -11.33 5.85 7.91
N VAL A 10 -10.88 4.77 8.54
CA VAL A 10 -11.75 3.76 9.15
C VAL A 10 -11.82 4.02 10.66
N GLY A 11 -13.02 3.99 11.24
CA GLY A 11 -13.22 4.37 12.64
C GLY A 11 -13.30 5.89 12.87
N ALA A 12 -13.66 6.67 11.86
CA ALA A 12 -13.75 8.13 11.91
C ALA A 12 -14.74 8.68 12.95
N THR A 13 -15.69 7.89 13.44
CA THR A 13 -16.58 8.26 14.55
C THR A 13 -16.03 7.95 15.93
N GLY A 14 -14.82 7.38 16.02
CA GLY A 14 -14.07 7.14 17.25
C GLY A 14 -13.18 8.30 17.68
N GLY A 15 -12.60 8.20 18.88
CA GLY A 15 -11.80 9.31 19.45
C GLY A 15 -10.57 9.72 18.64
N VAL A 16 -9.76 8.77 18.17
CA VAL A 16 -8.60 9.05 17.33
C VAL A 16 -9.03 9.35 15.89
N GLY A 17 -9.89 8.48 15.30
CA GLY A 17 -10.26 8.60 13.88
C GLY A 17 -10.96 9.93 13.56
N ARG A 18 -11.78 10.48 14.50
CA ARG A 18 -12.38 11.81 14.31
C ARG A 18 -11.32 12.90 14.22
N ARG A 19 -10.30 12.85 15.07
CA ARG A 19 -9.20 13.83 15.05
C ARG A 19 -8.35 13.72 13.78
N VAL A 20 -8.11 12.49 13.30
CA VAL A 20 -7.49 12.26 11.99
C VAL A 20 -8.30 12.94 10.89
N PHE A 21 -9.61 12.69 10.85
CA PHE A 21 -10.51 13.30 9.87
C PHE A 21 -10.47 14.83 9.92
N ASP A 22 -10.57 15.40 11.11
CA ASP A 22 -10.59 16.86 11.32
C ASP A 22 -9.26 17.51 10.86
N VAL A 23 -8.11 16.90 11.17
CA VAL A 23 -6.79 17.40 10.76
C VAL A 23 -6.61 17.32 9.25
N LEU A 24 -6.94 16.17 8.62
CA LEU A 24 -6.83 16.02 7.17
C LEU A 24 -7.72 17.02 6.44
N ARG A 25 -8.95 17.20 6.89
CA ARG A 25 -9.89 18.17 6.33
C ARG A 25 -9.37 19.62 6.46
N LYS A 26 -8.84 20.00 7.62
CA LYS A 26 -8.21 21.32 7.85
C LYS A 26 -7.03 21.57 6.91
N ARG A 27 -6.28 20.52 6.56
CA ARG A 27 -5.16 20.58 5.61
C ARG A 27 -5.58 20.56 4.13
N GLY A 28 -6.89 20.48 3.85
CA GLY A 28 -7.41 20.39 2.47
C GLY A 28 -7.11 19.06 1.77
N ILE A 29 -6.77 18.01 2.52
CA ILE A 29 -6.49 16.68 1.98
C ILE A 29 -7.84 15.97 1.74
N PRO A 30 -8.10 15.41 0.53
CA PRO A 30 -9.32 14.65 0.28
C PRO A 30 -9.43 13.43 1.19
N VAL A 31 -10.53 13.33 1.93
CA VAL A 31 -10.77 12.26 2.91
C VAL A 31 -12.08 11.57 2.62
N ARG A 32 -12.03 10.25 2.54
CA ARG A 32 -13.21 9.38 2.57
C ARG A 32 -13.30 8.67 3.92
N VAL A 33 -14.50 8.55 4.47
CA VAL A 33 -14.72 7.80 5.71
C VAL A 33 -15.52 6.54 5.45
N LEU A 34 -15.05 5.41 6.00
CA LEU A 34 -15.82 4.16 6.04
C LEU A 34 -16.53 4.07 7.39
N VAL A 35 -17.85 4.02 7.36
CA VAL A 35 -18.68 4.06 8.57
C VAL A 35 -19.76 2.99 8.55
N ARG A 36 -20.16 2.49 9.72
CA ARG A 36 -21.25 1.51 9.87
C ARG A 36 -22.64 2.16 9.95
N ASN A 37 -22.69 3.40 10.43
CA ASN A 37 -23.93 4.12 10.67
C ASN A 37 -23.81 5.55 10.10
N GLU A 38 -24.54 5.78 9.03
CA GLU A 38 -24.56 7.03 8.27
C GLU A 38 -25.04 8.21 9.12
N GLU A 39 -26.15 8.05 9.83
CA GLU A 39 -26.74 9.11 10.64
C GLU A 39 -25.82 9.55 11.79
N LYS A 40 -25.16 8.57 12.43
CA LYS A 40 -24.14 8.89 13.44
C LYS A 40 -22.97 9.66 12.84
N ALA A 41 -22.51 9.24 11.67
CA ALA A 41 -21.39 9.90 10.98
C ALA A 41 -21.74 11.34 10.59
N LYS A 42 -22.89 11.58 9.96
CA LYS A 42 -23.37 12.92 9.61
C LYS A 42 -23.46 13.85 10.82
N ARG A 43 -23.98 13.34 11.93
CA ARG A 43 -24.09 14.12 13.18
C ARG A 43 -22.72 14.48 13.78
N MET A 44 -21.72 13.59 13.66
CA MET A 44 -20.42 13.76 14.31
C MET A 44 -19.39 14.48 13.43
N LEU A 45 -19.44 14.28 12.11
CA LEU A 45 -18.42 14.73 11.15
C LEU A 45 -18.95 15.81 10.20
N GLY A 46 -20.27 16.02 10.15
CA GLY A 46 -20.95 16.91 9.23
C GLY A 46 -21.69 16.17 8.12
N ALA A 47 -22.62 16.86 7.47
CA ALA A 47 -23.45 16.27 6.42
C ALA A 47 -22.75 16.21 5.06
N ASP A 48 -21.84 17.15 4.79
CA ASP A 48 -21.12 17.29 3.52
C ASP A 48 -19.72 16.65 3.64
N ILE A 49 -19.68 15.31 3.60
CA ILE A 49 -18.46 14.52 3.69
C ILE A 49 -18.46 13.38 2.67
N ASP A 50 -17.30 13.05 2.10
CA ASP A 50 -17.17 11.83 1.29
C ASP A 50 -17.20 10.60 2.20
N MET A 51 -18.33 9.87 2.16
CA MET A 51 -18.62 8.78 3.07
C MET A 51 -19.15 7.56 2.32
N VAL A 52 -18.68 6.39 2.74
CA VAL A 52 -19.19 5.09 2.29
C VAL A 52 -19.68 4.28 3.51
N VAL A 53 -20.77 3.56 3.33
CA VAL A 53 -21.39 2.77 4.40
C VAL A 53 -20.98 1.30 4.23
N GLY A 54 -20.23 0.78 5.20
CA GLY A 54 -19.77 -0.59 5.24
C GLY A 54 -19.27 -0.98 6.62
N ASP A 55 -19.18 -2.27 6.86
CA ASP A 55 -18.74 -2.87 8.11
C ASP A 55 -17.58 -3.80 7.85
N ILE A 56 -16.41 -3.50 8.40
CA ILE A 56 -15.20 -4.33 8.23
C ILE A 56 -15.41 -5.76 8.73
N THR A 57 -16.33 -6.00 9.67
CA THR A 57 -16.65 -7.35 10.14
C THR A 57 -17.44 -8.18 9.11
N LYS A 58 -17.93 -7.54 8.04
CA LYS A 58 -18.76 -8.15 6.98
C LYS A 58 -18.15 -7.87 5.61
N GLU A 59 -17.34 -8.80 5.09
CA GLU A 59 -16.63 -8.64 3.81
C GLU A 59 -17.59 -8.22 2.66
N SER A 60 -18.79 -8.81 2.61
CA SER A 60 -19.78 -8.50 1.56
C SER A 60 -20.29 -7.07 1.56
N SER A 61 -20.08 -6.31 2.65
CA SER A 61 -20.46 -4.89 2.74
C SER A 61 -19.37 -3.94 2.19
N LEU A 62 -18.19 -4.46 1.86
CA LEU A 62 -17.04 -3.69 1.38
C LEU A 62 -16.97 -3.72 -0.15
N SER A 63 -17.82 -2.93 -0.80
CA SER A 63 -17.82 -2.84 -2.26
C SER A 63 -16.49 -2.29 -2.81
N PRO A 64 -15.91 -2.87 -3.89
CA PRO A 64 -14.70 -2.34 -4.53
C PRO A 64 -14.82 -0.87 -4.96
N GLU A 65 -16.03 -0.41 -5.29
CA GLU A 65 -16.30 0.98 -5.65
C GLU A 65 -15.95 1.97 -4.53
N TYR A 66 -16.06 1.54 -3.26
CA TYR A 66 -15.75 2.37 -2.09
C TYR A 66 -14.26 2.74 -2.02
N PHE A 67 -13.40 1.94 -2.64
CA PHE A 67 -11.94 2.09 -2.56
C PHE A 67 -11.32 2.70 -3.83
N LYS A 68 -12.14 3.06 -4.81
CA LYS A 68 -11.67 3.82 -5.97
C LYS A 68 -11.03 5.14 -5.52
N LYS A 69 -9.86 5.47 -6.10
CA LYS A 69 -9.04 6.66 -5.77
C LYS A 69 -8.42 6.65 -4.36
N VAL A 70 -8.70 5.65 -3.52
CA VAL A 70 -8.02 5.50 -2.22
C VAL A 70 -6.56 5.13 -2.47
N LYS A 71 -5.63 5.93 -1.95
CA LYS A 71 -4.19 5.70 -2.05
C LYS A 71 -3.52 5.46 -0.70
N LYS A 72 -4.16 5.92 0.37
CA LYS A 72 -3.68 5.81 1.74
C LYS A 72 -4.84 5.47 2.67
N VAL A 73 -4.56 4.73 3.73
CA VAL A 73 -5.55 4.30 4.73
C VAL A 73 -5.04 4.60 6.12
N ILE A 74 -5.88 5.17 6.97
CA ILE A 74 -5.67 5.21 8.43
C ILE A 74 -6.79 4.39 9.07
N ASN A 75 -6.42 3.27 9.69
CA ASN A 75 -7.34 2.42 10.43
C ASN A 75 -7.25 2.69 11.93
N ALA A 76 -8.25 3.39 12.46
CA ALA A 76 -8.46 3.65 13.87
C ALA A 76 -9.73 2.93 14.41
N ALA A 77 -10.22 1.93 13.67
CA ALA A 77 -11.33 1.10 14.15
C ALA A 77 -10.83 0.16 15.24
N SER A 78 -11.64 0.00 16.27
CA SER A 78 -11.40 -0.93 17.37
C SER A 78 -12.71 -1.31 18.02
N VAL A 79 -12.71 -2.40 18.77
CA VAL A 79 -13.84 -2.76 19.61
C VAL A 79 -14.18 -1.64 20.58
N ILE A 80 -15.45 -1.54 20.94
CA ILE A 80 -15.92 -0.56 21.92
C ILE A 80 -15.81 -1.19 23.30
N VAL A 81 -14.99 -0.59 24.14
CA VAL A 81 -14.90 -0.93 25.56
C VAL A 81 -15.66 0.14 26.34
N GLY A 82 -16.60 -0.28 27.14
CA GLY A 82 -17.42 0.61 27.97
C GLY A 82 -17.57 0.11 29.39
N PRO A 83 -18.24 0.88 30.26
CA PRO A 83 -18.53 0.44 31.63
C PRO A 83 -19.49 -0.75 31.62
N LYS A 84 -19.29 -1.68 32.54
CA LYS A 84 -20.23 -2.77 32.81
C LYS A 84 -21.58 -2.22 33.21
N GLU A 85 -22.65 -2.98 32.97
CA GLU A 85 -23.97 -2.58 33.34
C GLU A 85 -24.08 -2.27 34.84
N GLY A 86 -24.64 -1.09 35.19
CA GLY A 86 -24.70 -0.62 36.56
C GLY A 86 -23.47 0.17 37.05
N ASP A 87 -22.38 0.23 36.29
CA ASP A 87 -21.28 1.14 36.53
C ASP A 87 -21.51 2.49 35.83
N THR A 88 -21.11 3.60 36.46
CA THR A 88 -21.39 4.92 35.90
C THR A 88 -20.41 5.33 34.83
N PRO A 89 -20.86 5.82 33.67
CA PRO A 89 -20.00 6.39 32.63
C PRO A 89 -19.49 7.80 32.98
N ASP A 90 -19.70 8.29 34.19
CA ASP A 90 -19.31 9.64 34.60
C ASP A 90 -17.79 9.78 34.68
N ARG A 91 -17.22 10.29 33.58
CA ARG A 91 -15.77 10.53 33.45
C ARG A 91 -15.21 11.60 34.37
N SER A 92 -16.06 12.43 34.99
CA SER A 92 -15.62 13.44 35.95
C SER A 92 -14.93 12.82 37.17
N LYS A 93 -15.30 11.58 37.51
CA LYS A 93 -14.66 10.80 38.56
C LYS A 93 -13.23 10.36 38.22
N TYR A 94 -12.84 10.33 36.94
CA TYR A 94 -11.49 9.95 36.51
C TYR A 94 -10.50 11.10 36.61
N SER A 95 -10.94 12.35 36.61
CA SER A 95 -10.10 13.52 36.84
C SER A 95 -9.64 13.65 38.29
N GLN A 96 -10.27 12.93 39.22
CA GLN A 96 -9.95 12.94 40.65
C GLN A 96 -9.13 11.71 41.11
N GLY A 97 -8.48 11.01 40.19
CA GLY A 97 -7.59 9.89 40.50
C GLY A 97 -8.34 8.64 40.98
N ILE A 98 -8.56 7.69 40.05
CA ILE A 98 -8.59 6.27 40.35
C ILE A 98 -9.92 5.68 40.84
N LYS A 99 -10.95 5.66 39.98
CA LYS A 99 -11.75 4.43 39.86
C LYS A 99 -11.97 4.17 38.38
N PHE A 100 -11.21 3.23 37.82
CA PHE A 100 -11.52 2.65 36.54
C PHE A 100 -12.87 1.95 36.66
N PHE A 101 -13.79 2.18 35.70
CA PHE A 101 -14.98 1.35 35.59
C PHE A 101 -14.55 -0.10 35.32
N GLU A 102 -15.37 -1.05 35.70
CA GLU A 102 -15.20 -2.43 35.30
C GLU A 102 -15.48 -2.51 33.79
N PRO A 103 -14.46 -2.78 32.94
CA PRO A 103 -14.61 -2.69 31.52
C PRO A 103 -15.34 -3.90 30.94
N GLU A 104 -16.21 -3.64 29.94
CA GLU A 104 -16.91 -4.67 29.18
C GLU A 104 -16.87 -4.36 27.69
N ILE A 105 -16.80 -5.39 26.85
CA ILE A 105 -16.93 -5.23 25.40
C ILE A 105 -18.38 -4.92 25.07
N LYS A 106 -18.57 -3.85 24.30
CA LYS A 106 -19.88 -3.41 23.78
C LYS A 106 -19.99 -3.65 22.27
N GLY A 107 -20.90 -4.55 21.89
CA GLY A 107 -21.12 -4.91 20.48
C GLY A 107 -20.27 -6.09 20.00
N ASP A 108 -19.64 -5.95 18.83
CA ASP A 108 -18.89 -7.04 18.20
C ASP A 108 -17.68 -7.49 19.00
N SER A 109 -17.33 -8.78 18.91
CA SER A 109 -16.19 -9.37 19.61
C SER A 109 -14.84 -8.83 19.10
N PRO A 110 -13.78 -8.90 19.94
CA PRO A 110 -12.44 -8.54 19.51
C PRO A 110 -11.96 -9.35 18.30
N GLU A 111 -12.27 -10.63 18.21
CA GLU A 111 -11.92 -11.45 17.05
C GLU A 111 -12.51 -10.89 15.76
N LEU A 112 -13.79 -10.53 15.76
CA LEU A 112 -14.47 -9.99 14.59
C LEU A 112 -13.93 -8.64 14.16
N VAL A 113 -13.67 -7.73 15.11
CA VAL A 113 -13.25 -6.36 14.76
C VAL A 113 -11.76 -6.26 14.50
N GLU A 114 -10.93 -6.78 15.43
CA GLU A 114 -9.47 -6.54 15.40
C GLU A 114 -8.75 -7.48 14.43
N TYR A 115 -9.25 -8.71 14.24
CA TYR A 115 -8.61 -9.72 13.38
C TYR A 115 -9.33 -9.90 12.03
N ILE A 116 -10.59 -10.35 12.07
CA ILE A 116 -11.36 -10.59 10.83
C ILE A 116 -11.60 -9.28 10.10
N GLY A 117 -11.98 -8.22 10.82
CA GLY A 117 -12.18 -6.89 10.25
C GLY A 117 -10.93 -6.33 9.60
N MET A 118 -9.75 -6.52 10.20
CA MET A 118 -8.47 -6.14 9.60
C MET A 118 -8.22 -6.89 8.30
N LYS A 119 -8.41 -8.22 8.30
CA LYS A 119 -8.24 -9.07 7.12
C LYS A 119 -9.15 -8.62 5.97
N ASN A 120 -10.43 -8.39 6.24
CA ASN A 120 -11.40 -7.93 5.26
C ASN A 120 -11.02 -6.55 4.70
N LEU A 121 -10.64 -5.62 5.57
CA LEU A 121 -10.23 -4.28 5.16
C LEU A 121 -8.99 -4.32 4.26
N ILE A 122 -7.96 -5.07 4.64
CA ILE A 122 -6.74 -5.21 3.83
C ILE A 122 -7.07 -5.81 2.47
N ASN A 123 -7.87 -6.87 2.41
CA ASN A 123 -8.28 -7.49 1.15
C ASN A 123 -9.02 -6.49 0.25
N ALA A 124 -9.87 -5.65 0.83
CA ALA A 124 -10.65 -4.66 0.10
C ALA A 124 -9.81 -3.51 -0.47
N VAL A 125 -8.76 -3.07 0.26
CA VAL A 125 -7.97 -1.89 -0.14
C VAL A 125 -6.68 -2.20 -0.89
N ARG A 126 -6.11 -3.43 -0.75
CA ARG A 126 -4.77 -3.78 -1.26
C ARG A 126 -4.56 -3.49 -2.74
N GLU A 127 -5.59 -3.66 -3.58
CA GLU A 127 -5.50 -3.38 -5.01
C GLU A 127 -5.43 -1.86 -5.30
N SER A 128 -6.08 -1.03 -4.49
CA SER A 128 -6.10 0.43 -4.68
C SER A 128 -4.88 1.12 -4.08
N ILE A 129 -4.30 0.58 -2.99
CA ILE A 129 -3.12 1.18 -2.35
C ILE A 129 -1.80 0.55 -2.81
N GLY A 130 -1.85 -0.63 -3.42
CA GLY A 130 -0.69 -1.33 -3.99
C GLY A 130 0.13 -2.12 -2.98
N LEU A 131 1.05 -2.94 -3.51
CA LEU A 131 1.92 -3.82 -2.74
C LEU A 131 3.37 -3.34 -2.81
N ARG A 132 4.12 -3.43 -1.69
CA ARG A 132 5.52 -3.01 -1.59
C ARG A 132 6.42 -3.69 -2.63
N ASN A 133 6.24 -4.99 -2.80
CA ASN A 133 7.01 -5.79 -3.77
C ASN A 133 6.48 -5.72 -5.20
N GLY A 134 5.53 -4.79 -5.45
CA GLY A 134 4.94 -4.62 -6.75
C GLY A 134 3.85 -5.64 -7.09
N LYS A 135 3.21 -5.44 -8.25
CA LYS A 135 2.18 -6.34 -8.79
C LYS A 135 2.78 -7.15 -9.94
N LEU A 136 2.84 -8.47 -9.77
CA LEU A 136 3.31 -9.36 -10.82
C LEU A 136 2.29 -9.39 -11.98
N LEU A 137 2.76 -9.09 -13.19
CA LEU A 137 1.99 -9.19 -14.43
C LEU A 137 2.34 -10.46 -15.21
N PHE A 138 3.63 -10.75 -15.32
CA PHE A 138 4.19 -11.98 -15.90
C PHE A 138 5.34 -12.46 -15.03
N GLY A 139 5.47 -13.77 -14.84
CA GLY A 139 6.58 -14.35 -14.09
C GLY A 139 6.65 -15.87 -14.21
N CYS A 140 7.87 -16.37 -14.21
CA CYS A 140 8.17 -17.80 -14.35
C CYS A 140 8.92 -18.37 -13.14
N ASN A 141 9.16 -17.59 -12.08
CA ASN A 141 10.05 -17.98 -10.98
C ASN A 141 9.28 -18.61 -9.81
N GLY A 142 9.58 -19.85 -9.46
CA GLY A 142 9.17 -20.52 -8.23
C GLY A 142 7.66 -20.45 -7.95
N ASN A 143 7.30 -19.92 -6.80
CA ASN A 143 5.91 -19.77 -6.36
C ASN A 143 5.16 -18.60 -7.04
N GLU A 144 5.84 -17.79 -7.86
CA GLU A 144 5.30 -16.62 -8.54
C GLU A 144 5.09 -16.89 -10.04
N PHE A 145 4.55 -18.05 -10.40
CA PHE A 145 4.21 -18.32 -11.81
C PHE A 145 2.94 -17.55 -12.21
N LYS A 146 3.07 -16.75 -13.26
CA LYS A 146 1.95 -16.07 -13.92
C LYS A 146 2.25 -15.92 -15.39
N ASP A 147 1.51 -16.61 -16.22
CA ASP A 147 1.60 -16.52 -17.67
C ASP A 147 0.66 -15.46 -18.24
N LEU A 148 0.98 -15.00 -19.45
CA LEU A 148 0.14 -14.13 -20.25
C LEU A 148 -0.02 -14.74 -21.66
N PRO A 149 -1.17 -14.58 -22.30
CA PRO A 149 -1.39 -15.11 -23.64
C PRO A 149 -0.73 -14.23 -24.70
N TRP A 150 0.59 -14.38 -24.88
CA TRP A 150 1.35 -13.67 -25.91
C TRP A 150 1.14 -14.27 -27.29
N GLY A 151 1.06 -13.41 -28.32
CA GLY A 151 1.06 -13.79 -29.71
C GLY A 151 2.02 -12.93 -30.53
N ALA A 152 2.64 -13.50 -31.55
CA ALA A 152 3.49 -12.77 -32.48
C ALA A 152 2.67 -11.75 -33.28
N LEU A 153 3.25 -10.57 -33.49
CA LEU A 153 2.73 -9.51 -34.33
C LEU A 153 3.91 -8.84 -35.04
N ASP A 154 4.30 -9.43 -36.16
CA ASP A 154 5.50 -9.09 -36.92
C ASP A 154 5.18 -8.30 -38.19
N ASP A 155 6.21 -7.82 -38.88
CA ASP A 155 6.09 -7.01 -40.11
C ASP A 155 5.45 -7.75 -41.30
N VAL A 156 5.23 -9.03 -41.20
CA VAL A 156 4.49 -9.85 -42.18
C VAL A 156 3.09 -9.25 -42.47
N VAL A 157 2.48 -8.63 -41.46
CA VAL A 157 1.17 -7.92 -41.66
C VAL A 157 1.28 -6.74 -42.63
N MET A 158 2.50 -6.31 -42.97
CA MET A 158 2.80 -5.22 -43.91
C MET A 158 3.60 -5.71 -45.14
N GLY A 159 3.73 -7.03 -45.31
CA GLY A 159 4.48 -7.65 -46.40
C GLY A 159 5.98 -7.91 -46.10
N GLY A 160 6.45 -7.65 -44.90
CA GLY A 160 7.79 -8.04 -44.45
C GLY A 160 7.97 -9.54 -44.29
N VAL A 161 9.14 -9.98 -43.89
CA VAL A 161 9.50 -11.40 -43.72
C VAL A 161 10.09 -11.73 -42.36
N SER A 162 9.96 -10.84 -41.40
CA SER A 162 10.40 -11.09 -40.03
C SER A 162 9.44 -12.03 -39.32
N GLU A 163 9.96 -12.90 -38.45
CA GLU A 163 9.17 -13.86 -37.68
C GLU A 163 9.62 -13.91 -36.23
N SER A 164 8.68 -13.99 -35.32
CA SER A 164 8.99 -14.16 -33.89
C SER A 164 8.06 -15.15 -33.19
N THR A 165 8.48 -15.59 -32.01
CA THR A 165 7.72 -16.48 -31.14
C THR A 165 7.92 -16.09 -29.69
N PHE A 166 6.96 -16.46 -28.86
CA PHE A 166 7.08 -16.45 -27.42
C PHE A 166 6.80 -17.83 -26.83
N GLN A 167 7.66 -18.27 -25.92
CA GLN A 167 7.54 -19.57 -25.25
C GLN A 167 7.91 -19.45 -23.79
N VAL A 168 7.22 -20.15 -22.91
CA VAL A 168 7.63 -20.37 -21.54
C VAL A 168 8.50 -21.61 -21.49
N LEU A 169 9.74 -21.46 -21.06
CA LEU A 169 10.72 -22.53 -20.93
C LEU A 169 10.88 -22.93 -19.46
N SER A 170 11.08 -24.23 -19.20
CA SER A 170 11.35 -24.75 -17.85
C SER A 170 12.77 -24.49 -17.35
N SER A 171 13.68 -24.08 -18.25
CA SER A 171 15.09 -23.77 -17.96
C SER A 171 15.61 -22.69 -18.91
N GLY A 172 16.81 -22.14 -18.64
CA GLY A 172 17.41 -21.05 -19.43
C GLY A 172 17.13 -19.66 -18.86
N GLY A 173 16.37 -19.58 -17.80
CA GLY A 173 16.18 -18.38 -16.99
C GLY A 173 17.35 -18.08 -16.05
N GLU A 174 17.17 -17.11 -15.16
CA GLU A 174 18.16 -16.77 -14.13
C GLU A 174 18.39 -17.99 -13.21
N ASN A 175 19.66 -18.28 -12.90
CA ASN A 175 20.07 -19.48 -12.17
C ASN A 175 19.58 -20.81 -12.80
N ASN A 176 19.47 -20.82 -14.14
CA ASN A 176 18.92 -21.94 -14.92
C ASN A 176 17.46 -22.30 -14.57
N GLY A 177 16.72 -21.39 -13.98
CA GLY A 177 15.29 -21.51 -13.71
C GLY A 177 14.43 -21.34 -14.96
N PRO A 178 13.09 -21.35 -14.82
CA PRO A 178 12.18 -21.10 -15.92
C PRO A 178 12.19 -19.63 -16.36
N CYS A 179 11.83 -19.38 -17.64
CA CYS A 179 11.69 -18.02 -18.18
C CYS A 179 10.73 -17.99 -19.37
N GLY A 180 10.21 -16.81 -19.69
CA GLY A 180 9.63 -16.51 -20.99
C GLY A 180 10.77 -16.24 -21.99
N LEU A 181 10.66 -16.73 -23.20
CA LEU A 181 11.62 -16.46 -24.27
C LEU A 181 10.94 -15.79 -25.45
N PHE A 182 11.24 -14.52 -25.68
CA PHE A 182 10.90 -13.82 -26.90
C PHE A 182 12.09 -13.95 -27.87
N LYS A 183 11.90 -14.64 -28.98
CA LYS A 183 12.94 -14.88 -29.98
C LYS A 183 12.40 -14.84 -31.40
N GLY A 184 13.30 -14.63 -32.35
CA GLY A 184 12.93 -14.63 -33.75
C GLY A 184 14.06 -14.27 -34.69
N MET A 185 13.68 -14.03 -35.94
CA MET A 185 14.51 -13.52 -37.02
C MET A 185 13.94 -12.19 -37.51
N VAL A 186 14.69 -11.11 -37.38
CA VAL A 186 14.29 -9.82 -37.95
C VAL A 186 15.01 -9.57 -39.26
N SER A 187 14.27 -9.11 -40.28
CA SER A 187 14.81 -8.79 -41.61
C SER A 187 14.29 -7.43 -42.09
N THR A 188 15.11 -6.70 -42.82
CA THR A 188 14.70 -5.43 -43.47
C THR A 188 14.20 -5.63 -44.91
N ALA A 189 14.16 -6.89 -45.41
CA ALA A 189 13.63 -7.20 -46.71
C ALA A 189 12.15 -6.77 -46.81
N ASN A 190 11.71 -6.41 -48.03
CA ASN A 190 10.35 -5.94 -48.32
C ASN A 190 9.87 -4.78 -47.45
N ASN A 191 10.78 -3.84 -47.12
CA ASN A 191 10.50 -2.73 -46.18
C ASN A 191 10.11 -3.17 -44.76
N GLY A 192 10.42 -4.41 -44.37
CA GLY A 192 10.28 -4.91 -43.01
C GLY A 192 11.26 -4.26 -42.03
N GLY A 193 11.42 -4.84 -40.90
CA GLY A 193 12.37 -4.42 -39.88
C GLY A 193 11.83 -4.35 -38.46
N PHE A 194 10.76 -5.11 -38.17
CA PHE A 194 10.33 -5.28 -36.78
C PHE A 194 9.76 -6.67 -36.50
N THR A 195 9.90 -7.05 -35.26
CA THR A 195 9.21 -8.19 -34.66
C THR A 195 8.61 -7.77 -33.34
N SER A 196 7.48 -8.33 -32.98
CA SER A 196 6.89 -8.08 -31.66
C SER A 196 6.04 -9.24 -31.16
N ILE A 197 5.88 -9.27 -29.85
CA ILE A 197 4.89 -10.11 -29.18
C ILE A 197 3.91 -9.19 -28.43
N ARG A 198 2.63 -9.49 -28.55
CA ARG A 198 1.57 -8.73 -27.89
C ARG A 198 0.64 -9.69 -27.13
N THR A 199 0.22 -9.31 -25.92
CA THR A 199 -0.81 -10.04 -25.21
C THR A 199 -2.17 -9.87 -25.90
N ARG A 200 -3.05 -10.84 -25.76
CA ARG A 200 -4.48 -10.58 -26.01
C ARG A 200 -4.93 -9.47 -25.08
N ASN A 201 -6.00 -8.77 -25.45
CA ASN A 201 -6.61 -7.82 -24.54
C ASN A 201 -7.04 -8.55 -23.27
N PHE A 202 -6.72 -7.98 -22.12
CA PHE A 202 -7.15 -8.53 -20.84
C PHE A 202 -8.67 -8.47 -20.74
N GLU A 203 -9.30 -9.52 -20.25
CA GLU A 203 -10.75 -9.57 -20.05
C GLU A 203 -11.22 -8.46 -19.10
N VAL A 204 -10.45 -8.23 -18.04
CA VAL A 204 -10.60 -7.10 -17.13
C VAL A 204 -9.34 -6.26 -17.21
N PRO A 205 -9.45 -4.98 -17.60
CA PRO A 205 -8.30 -4.09 -17.63
C PRO A 205 -7.60 -4.03 -16.27
N ILE A 206 -6.28 -3.99 -16.30
CA ILE A 206 -5.46 -3.97 -15.09
C ILE A 206 -5.30 -2.53 -14.61
N ASN A 207 -5.65 -2.26 -13.36
CA ASN A 207 -5.39 -0.98 -12.71
C ASN A 207 -4.00 -1.02 -12.04
N LEU A 208 -3.11 -0.15 -12.51
CA LEU A 208 -1.75 0.04 -11.99
C LEU A 208 -1.54 1.45 -11.39
N SER A 209 -2.60 2.19 -11.12
CA SER A 209 -2.53 3.58 -10.62
C SER A 209 -1.88 3.73 -9.25
N SER A 210 -1.59 2.63 -8.56
CA SER A 210 -0.89 2.60 -7.26
C SER A 210 0.60 2.37 -7.40
N TYR A 211 1.09 2.29 -8.64
CA TYR A 211 2.48 2.04 -8.98
C TYR A 211 3.02 3.17 -9.85
N ASP A 212 4.35 3.24 -9.96
CA ASP A 212 5.03 4.31 -10.66
C ASP A 212 5.56 3.90 -12.03
N GLY A 213 5.59 2.59 -12.34
CA GLY A 213 6.09 2.08 -13.60
C GLY A 213 6.06 0.56 -13.70
N LEU A 214 6.64 0.05 -14.79
CA LEU A 214 6.89 -1.37 -15.02
C LEU A 214 8.38 -1.67 -14.82
N GLU A 215 8.67 -2.80 -14.18
CA GLU A 215 10.01 -3.38 -14.11
C GLU A 215 10.03 -4.70 -14.86
N LEU A 216 11.03 -4.87 -15.73
CA LEU A 216 11.29 -6.09 -16.49
C LEU A 216 12.57 -6.73 -15.98
N ARG A 217 12.52 -7.99 -15.53
CA ARG A 217 13.71 -8.81 -15.28
C ARG A 217 14.02 -9.59 -16.54
N ILE A 218 15.10 -9.22 -17.25
CA ILE A 218 15.44 -9.75 -18.56
C ILE A 218 16.93 -10.10 -18.66
N LYS A 219 17.28 -11.05 -19.58
CA LYS A 219 18.64 -11.26 -20.00
C LYS A 219 18.85 -10.59 -21.35
N GLY A 220 19.70 -9.56 -21.37
CA GLY A 220 19.94 -8.78 -22.56
C GLY A 220 20.77 -9.47 -23.63
N ASP A 221 20.64 -9.04 -24.88
CA ASP A 221 21.46 -9.43 -26.02
C ASP A 221 22.25 -8.26 -26.62
N GLY A 222 22.25 -7.10 -25.93
CA GLY A 222 22.93 -5.87 -26.35
C GLY A 222 22.11 -5.02 -27.31
N ARG A 223 20.84 -5.31 -27.52
CA ARG A 223 19.92 -4.58 -28.40
C ARG A 223 18.99 -3.67 -27.62
N ARG A 224 18.36 -2.75 -28.32
CA ARG A 224 17.31 -1.87 -27.80
C ARG A 224 15.95 -2.37 -28.20
N TYR A 225 15.08 -2.52 -27.20
CA TYR A 225 13.69 -2.95 -27.33
C TYR A 225 12.72 -1.85 -26.93
N LYS A 226 11.43 -2.09 -27.17
CA LYS A 226 10.34 -1.23 -26.74
C LYS A 226 9.33 -2.02 -25.92
N MET A 227 8.87 -1.42 -24.83
CA MET A 227 7.65 -1.82 -24.15
C MET A 227 6.53 -0.88 -24.60
N ILE A 228 5.41 -1.44 -25.03
CA ILE A 228 4.22 -0.70 -25.45
C ILE A 228 3.08 -1.12 -24.54
N VAL A 229 2.43 -0.16 -23.93
CA VAL A 229 1.26 -0.33 -23.05
C VAL A 229 0.05 0.28 -23.74
N ARG A 230 -1.05 -0.47 -23.81
CA ARG A 230 -2.29 0.03 -24.42
C ARG A 230 -3.41 0.17 -23.42
N THR A 231 -4.18 1.22 -23.58
CA THR A 231 -5.31 1.58 -22.72
C THR A 231 -6.65 1.53 -23.47
N SER A 232 -6.64 1.05 -24.70
CA SER A 232 -7.84 0.87 -25.53
C SER A 232 -7.94 -0.57 -26.03
N THR A 233 -9.16 -1.09 -26.10
CA THR A 233 -9.47 -2.40 -26.63
C THR A 233 -9.39 -2.48 -28.17
N ASN A 234 -9.39 -1.33 -28.85
CA ASN A 234 -9.27 -1.25 -30.30
C ASN A 234 -7.90 -1.76 -30.73
N TRP A 235 -7.88 -2.61 -31.78
CA TRP A 235 -6.64 -3.26 -32.23
C TRP A 235 -5.63 -2.28 -32.79
N ASP A 236 -6.04 -1.39 -33.72
CA ASP A 236 -5.20 -0.39 -34.36
C ASP A 236 -5.40 0.96 -33.68
N THR A 237 -4.68 1.15 -32.58
CA THR A 237 -4.81 2.34 -31.74
C THR A 237 -3.46 2.76 -31.18
N LEU A 238 -3.46 3.96 -30.60
CA LEU A 238 -2.38 4.53 -29.82
C LEU A 238 -1.79 3.54 -28.82
N GLY A 239 -0.46 3.47 -28.73
CA GLY A 239 0.28 2.78 -27.70
C GLY A 239 1.18 3.74 -26.94
N TYR A 240 1.25 3.61 -25.63
CA TYR A 240 2.20 4.35 -24.78
C TYR A 240 3.49 3.55 -24.70
N THR A 241 4.59 4.11 -25.17
CA THR A 241 5.80 3.38 -25.51
C THR A 241 7.02 3.93 -24.77
N ALA A 242 7.87 3.05 -24.25
CA ALA A 242 9.20 3.38 -23.78
C ALA A 242 10.21 2.44 -24.41
N SER A 243 11.35 2.98 -24.87
CA SER A 243 12.50 2.21 -25.35
C SER A 243 13.46 1.94 -24.20
N PHE A 244 14.11 0.77 -24.23
CA PHE A 244 15.12 0.39 -23.26
C PHE A 244 16.27 -0.37 -23.90
N ASP A 245 17.49 -0.13 -23.39
CA ASP A 245 18.71 -0.81 -23.81
C ASP A 245 18.94 -2.05 -22.97
N THR A 246 19.59 -3.04 -23.59
CA THR A 246 19.99 -4.26 -22.91
C THR A 246 21.50 -4.43 -22.92
N VAL A 247 22.05 -5.11 -21.91
CA VAL A 247 23.46 -5.49 -21.83
C VAL A 247 23.59 -6.95 -22.22
N LYS A 248 24.51 -7.23 -23.17
CA LYS A 248 24.68 -8.56 -23.73
C LYS A 248 24.99 -9.59 -22.64
N ASP A 249 24.30 -10.72 -22.68
CA ASP A 249 24.48 -11.90 -21.81
C ASP A 249 24.32 -11.65 -20.31
N GLN A 250 23.73 -10.50 -19.90
CA GLN A 250 23.52 -10.16 -18.51
C GLN A 250 22.04 -10.14 -18.13
N TRP A 251 21.70 -10.71 -16.97
CA TRP A 251 20.43 -10.50 -16.32
C TRP A 251 20.38 -9.12 -15.69
N GLN A 252 19.39 -8.33 -16.05
CA GLN A 252 19.22 -6.96 -15.57
C GLN A 252 17.76 -6.64 -15.26
N SER A 253 17.52 -5.74 -14.31
CA SER A 253 16.22 -5.12 -14.10
C SER A 253 16.16 -3.81 -14.87
N VAL A 254 15.14 -3.67 -15.70
CA VAL A 254 14.86 -2.45 -16.47
C VAL A 254 13.62 -1.81 -15.90
N SER A 255 13.77 -0.62 -15.32
CA SER A 255 12.63 0.17 -14.82
C SER A 255 12.14 1.15 -15.89
N LEU A 256 10.85 1.10 -16.16
CA LEU A 256 10.14 1.95 -17.12
C LEU A 256 9.10 2.78 -16.36
N PRO A 257 9.44 3.98 -15.88
CA PRO A 257 8.47 4.86 -15.21
C PRO A 257 7.29 5.19 -16.13
N PHE A 258 6.08 5.23 -15.61
CA PHE A 258 4.90 5.63 -16.40
C PHE A 258 5.03 7.04 -16.98
N SER A 259 5.78 7.92 -16.30
CA SER A 259 6.11 9.25 -16.80
C SER A 259 7.02 9.26 -18.04
N SER A 260 7.71 8.15 -18.33
CA SER A 260 8.56 8.00 -19.52
C SER A 260 7.82 7.43 -20.74
N LEU A 261 6.58 6.99 -20.54
CA LEU A 261 5.76 6.45 -21.62
C LEU A 261 5.26 7.59 -22.52
N ILE A 262 5.61 7.53 -23.79
CA ILE A 262 5.19 8.49 -24.81
C ILE A 262 4.11 7.90 -25.71
N PRO A 263 3.11 8.69 -26.14
CA PRO A 263 2.06 8.25 -27.03
C PRO A 263 2.58 8.09 -28.47
N VAL A 264 2.41 6.91 -29.03
CA VAL A 264 2.89 6.55 -30.37
C VAL A 264 1.79 5.83 -31.16
N PHE A 265 1.58 6.22 -32.39
CA PHE A 265 0.74 5.54 -33.37
C PHE A 265 1.52 5.24 -34.64
N ARG A 266 1.63 3.97 -35.02
CA ARG A 266 2.38 3.51 -36.21
C ARG A 266 3.78 4.13 -36.32
N ALA A 267 4.56 4.04 -35.25
CA ALA A 267 5.91 4.61 -35.07
C ALA A 267 6.03 6.12 -35.18
N ARG A 268 4.92 6.89 -35.12
CA ARG A 268 4.92 8.35 -35.08
C ARG A 268 4.46 8.84 -33.72
N LEU A 269 5.09 9.88 -33.22
CA LEU A 269 4.68 10.57 -32.01
C LEU A 269 3.35 11.25 -32.20
N VAL A 270 2.48 11.21 -31.19
CA VAL A 270 1.15 11.85 -31.18
C VAL A 270 1.13 12.90 -30.08
N SER A 271 1.46 14.13 -30.44
CA SER A 271 1.68 15.24 -29.49
C SER A 271 0.42 15.71 -28.75
N ASP A 272 -0.75 15.49 -29.33
CA ASP A 272 -2.06 15.90 -28.80
C ASP A 272 -2.82 14.75 -28.12
N ALA A 273 -2.17 13.62 -27.94
CA ALA A 273 -2.76 12.50 -27.21
C ALA A 273 -2.94 12.81 -25.72
N ALA A 274 -3.98 12.22 -25.13
CA ALA A 274 -4.16 12.25 -23.68
C ALA A 274 -2.94 11.65 -22.96
N PRO A 275 -2.61 12.10 -21.75
CA PRO A 275 -1.59 11.45 -20.92
C PRO A 275 -1.89 9.99 -20.68
N PHE A 276 -0.85 9.21 -20.42
CA PHE A 276 -1.00 7.79 -20.07
C PHE A 276 -1.88 7.61 -18.84
N ASP A 277 -2.90 6.76 -18.96
CA ASP A 277 -3.80 6.41 -17.86
C ASP A 277 -3.47 5.01 -17.32
N PRO A 278 -2.82 4.91 -16.15
CA PRO A 278 -2.48 3.62 -15.54
C PRO A 278 -3.67 2.87 -14.95
N THR A 279 -4.87 3.46 -14.92
CA THR A 279 -6.07 2.79 -14.38
C THR A 279 -6.65 1.75 -15.33
N ASN A 280 -6.28 1.78 -16.61
CA ASN A 280 -6.94 1.02 -17.67
C ASN A 280 -5.94 0.35 -18.62
N ILE A 281 -5.10 -0.55 -18.09
CA ILE A 281 -4.14 -1.31 -18.92
C ILE A 281 -4.88 -2.47 -19.59
N VAL A 282 -4.93 -2.44 -20.92
CA VAL A 282 -5.67 -3.42 -21.73
C VAL A 282 -4.76 -4.48 -22.31
N SER A 283 -3.55 -4.14 -22.75
CA SER A 283 -2.56 -5.11 -23.25
C SER A 283 -1.14 -4.59 -23.16
N LEU A 284 -0.19 -5.52 -23.19
CA LEU A 284 1.25 -5.28 -23.22
C LEU A 284 1.82 -5.79 -24.54
N GLN A 285 2.84 -5.12 -25.08
CA GLN A 285 3.57 -5.53 -26.26
C GLN A 285 5.07 -5.26 -26.08
N LEU A 286 5.90 -6.24 -26.40
CA LEU A 286 7.34 -6.08 -26.53
C LEU A 286 7.71 -6.10 -28.02
N MET A 287 8.55 -5.15 -28.43
CA MET A 287 8.93 -5.00 -29.83
C MET A 287 10.45 -4.81 -29.97
N PHE A 288 11.00 -5.49 -30.96
CA PHE A 288 12.33 -5.19 -31.52
C PHE A 288 12.13 -4.59 -32.91
N SER A 289 12.68 -3.39 -33.17
CA SER A 289 12.38 -2.64 -34.38
C SER A 289 13.59 -1.86 -34.87
N LYS A 290 13.73 -1.76 -36.21
CA LYS A 290 14.70 -0.94 -36.94
C LYS A 290 14.56 0.56 -36.60
N PHE A 291 13.32 1.01 -36.39
CA PHE A 291 13.04 2.42 -36.11
C PHE A 291 12.68 2.64 -34.65
N GLU A 292 13.12 3.77 -34.12
CA GLU A 292 12.59 4.34 -32.90
C GLU A 292 11.25 5.02 -33.17
N TYR A 293 11.26 6.34 -33.26
CA TYR A 293 10.06 7.14 -33.53
C TYR A 293 10.37 8.15 -34.64
N ASP A 294 9.35 8.53 -35.42
CA ASP A 294 9.44 9.57 -36.48
C ASP A 294 10.57 9.32 -37.48
N GLY A 295 10.82 8.06 -37.81
CA GLY A 295 11.83 7.65 -38.76
C GLY A 295 13.27 7.62 -38.24
N LYS A 296 13.51 7.92 -36.95
CA LYS A 296 14.83 7.76 -36.35
C LYS A 296 15.20 6.29 -36.25
N LEU A 297 16.46 5.96 -36.55
CA LEU A 297 16.95 4.58 -36.46
C LEU A 297 17.21 4.17 -35.00
N ASN A 298 16.91 2.93 -34.69
CA ASN A 298 17.33 2.28 -33.45
C ASN A 298 18.86 2.08 -33.50
N PRO A 299 19.63 2.70 -32.59
CA PRO A 299 21.08 2.72 -32.66
C PRO A 299 21.76 1.33 -32.51
N SER A 300 21.08 0.37 -31.91
CA SER A 300 21.54 -0.98 -31.70
C SER A 300 20.85 -2.03 -32.58
N PHE A 301 20.12 -1.59 -33.63
CA PHE A 301 19.44 -2.50 -34.53
C PHE A 301 20.46 -3.33 -35.36
N LYS A 302 20.23 -4.63 -35.38
CA LYS A 302 20.96 -5.58 -36.26
C LYS A 302 19.97 -6.61 -36.75
N GLU A 303 19.93 -6.82 -38.07
CA GLU A 303 19.18 -7.92 -38.66
C GLU A 303 19.68 -9.29 -38.15
N GLY A 304 18.83 -10.28 -38.27
CA GLY A 304 19.17 -11.67 -37.95
C GLY A 304 18.48 -12.16 -36.69
N LEU A 305 19.00 -13.23 -36.15
CA LEU A 305 18.47 -13.89 -34.94
C LEU A 305 18.63 -13.00 -33.71
N PHE A 306 17.58 -13.00 -32.86
CA PHE A 306 17.61 -12.34 -31.55
C PHE A 306 16.93 -13.24 -30.51
N GLU A 307 17.29 -13.08 -29.26
CA GLU A 307 16.70 -13.76 -28.11
C GLU A 307 16.66 -12.83 -26.92
N LEU A 308 15.49 -12.73 -26.27
CA LEU A 308 15.27 -11.96 -25.05
C LEU A 308 14.58 -12.85 -24.01
N PRO A 309 15.35 -13.51 -23.12
CA PRO A 309 14.80 -14.21 -21.97
C PRO A 309 14.20 -13.23 -20.96
N ILE A 310 13.00 -13.53 -20.46
CA ILE A 310 12.21 -12.70 -19.56
C ILE A 310 11.90 -13.50 -18.31
N GLY A 311 12.42 -13.09 -17.17
CA GLY A 311 12.14 -13.69 -15.87
C GLY A 311 10.82 -13.22 -15.30
N SER A 312 10.58 -11.90 -15.36
CA SER A 312 9.33 -11.32 -14.88
C SER A 312 9.03 -9.95 -15.49
N ILE A 313 7.77 -9.57 -15.45
CA ILE A 313 7.26 -8.21 -15.67
C ILE A 313 6.37 -7.88 -14.48
N ARG A 314 6.68 -6.81 -13.74
CA ARG A 314 5.87 -6.37 -12.62
C ARG A 314 5.71 -4.85 -12.59
N ALA A 315 4.63 -4.38 -12.02
CA ALA A 315 4.51 -2.97 -11.66
C ALA A 315 5.29 -2.71 -10.37
N TYR A 316 5.95 -1.55 -10.22
CA TYR A 316 6.77 -1.20 -9.06
C TYR A 316 6.39 0.14 -8.46
N MET A 317 6.70 0.35 -7.18
CA MET A 317 6.66 1.64 -6.51
C MET A 317 8.07 2.23 -6.49
N LYS A 318 8.17 3.53 -6.81
CA LYS A 318 9.45 4.25 -6.81
C LYS A 318 9.87 4.58 -5.37
N ASP A 319 11.12 4.33 -5.03
CA ASP A 319 11.69 4.77 -3.76
C ASP A 319 11.86 6.30 -3.68
N PRO A 320 11.73 6.91 -2.50
CA PRO A 320 11.35 6.30 -1.25
C PRO A 320 9.85 5.99 -1.18
N VAL A 321 9.49 4.78 -0.78
CA VAL A 321 8.09 4.41 -0.52
C VAL A 321 7.72 4.85 0.88
N THR A 322 6.51 5.40 1.05
CA THR A 322 5.94 5.73 2.36
C THR A 322 4.83 4.73 2.72
N PRO A 323 4.45 4.62 4.00
CA PRO A 323 3.31 3.80 4.39
C PRO A 323 2.04 4.16 3.62
N ARG A 324 1.36 3.14 3.13
CA ARG A 324 0.04 3.27 2.49
C ARG A 324 -1.09 2.89 3.44
N PHE A 325 -0.75 2.21 4.53
CA PHE A 325 -1.68 1.77 5.56
C PHE A 325 -1.10 2.05 6.94
N VAL A 326 -1.71 2.97 7.69
CA VAL A 326 -1.34 3.24 9.09
C VAL A 326 -2.41 2.66 9.99
N HIS A 327 -2.00 1.77 10.92
CA HIS A 327 -2.90 1.13 11.88
C HIS A 327 -2.67 1.64 13.29
N VAL A 328 -3.75 1.97 13.97
CA VAL A 328 -3.75 2.31 15.40
C VAL A 328 -3.98 1.05 16.22
N GLY A 329 -2.89 0.43 16.67
CA GLY A 329 -2.87 -0.70 17.57
C GLY A 329 -3.02 -0.29 19.05
N SER A 330 -2.27 -0.94 19.93
CA SER A 330 -2.20 -0.62 21.37
C SER A 330 -0.87 -1.08 21.96
N ALA A 331 -0.25 -0.27 22.80
CA ALA A 331 0.79 -0.77 23.68
C ALA A 331 0.21 -1.88 24.57
N GLY A 332 1.00 -2.91 24.81
CA GLY A 332 0.62 -4.06 25.62
C GLY A 332 0.16 -5.30 24.84
N VAL A 333 0.08 -5.25 23.49
CA VAL A 333 -0.48 -6.35 22.68
C VAL A 333 0.31 -7.66 22.78
N THR A 334 1.62 -7.62 23.08
CA THR A 334 2.46 -8.82 23.23
C THR A 334 2.57 -9.29 24.70
N ARG A 335 2.15 -8.46 25.65
CA ARG A 335 2.39 -8.72 27.09
C ARG A 335 1.54 -9.83 27.70
N PRO A 336 0.28 -10.08 27.29
CA PRO A 336 -0.52 -11.15 27.88
C PRO A 336 0.10 -12.55 27.81
N GLU A 337 0.90 -12.80 26.76
CA GLU A 337 1.53 -14.10 26.49
C GLU A 337 3.06 -14.08 26.69
N ARG A 338 3.62 -12.96 27.22
CA ARG A 338 5.07 -12.81 27.41
C ARG A 338 5.57 -13.66 28.57
N PRO A 339 6.51 -14.60 28.34
CA PRO A 339 7.08 -15.42 29.39
C PRO A 339 7.74 -14.59 30.50
N GLY A 340 7.51 -15.00 31.76
CA GLY A 340 8.15 -14.38 32.95
C GLY A 340 7.63 -12.98 33.31
N LEU A 341 6.64 -12.44 32.59
CA LEU A 341 6.06 -11.14 32.92
C LEU A 341 5.03 -11.26 34.05
N ASP A 342 5.22 -10.48 35.12
CA ASP A 342 4.26 -10.38 36.22
C ASP A 342 3.03 -9.56 35.78
N LEU A 343 1.97 -10.26 35.38
CA LEU A 343 0.73 -9.65 34.89
C LEU A 343 0.05 -8.78 35.97
N SER A 344 0.25 -9.05 37.27
CA SER A 344 -0.37 -8.26 38.33
C SER A 344 0.09 -6.80 38.35
N LYS A 345 1.30 -6.54 37.84
CA LYS A 345 1.92 -5.22 37.74
C LYS A 345 1.66 -4.51 36.42
N GLN A 346 0.95 -5.16 35.48
CA GLN A 346 0.68 -4.60 34.18
C GLN A 346 -0.56 -3.70 34.18
N PRO A 347 -0.69 -2.80 33.16
CA PRO A 347 -1.88 -1.98 32.97
C PRO A 347 -3.17 -2.83 32.89
N PRO A 348 -4.32 -2.25 33.24
CA PRO A 348 -5.60 -2.99 33.29
C PRO A 348 -5.93 -3.75 32.00
N ALA A 349 -5.67 -3.19 30.82
CA ALA A 349 -5.94 -3.84 29.53
C ALA A 349 -5.16 -5.17 29.39
N VAL A 350 -3.92 -5.25 29.89
CA VAL A 350 -3.10 -6.46 29.87
C VAL A 350 -3.61 -7.48 30.89
N ARG A 351 -3.89 -7.01 32.13
CA ARG A 351 -4.39 -7.89 33.19
C ARG A 351 -5.74 -8.51 32.86
N LEU A 352 -6.64 -7.72 32.28
CA LEU A 352 -8.01 -8.11 31.96
C LEU A 352 -8.16 -8.60 30.50
N ASN A 353 -7.06 -8.98 29.84
CA ASN A 353 -7.12 -9.36 28.43
C ASN A 353 -8.12 -10.50 28.18
N LYS A 354 -8.12 -11.54 29.04
CA LYS A 354 -9.03 -12.70 28.91
C LYS A 354 -10.49 -12.30 29.14
N GLU A 355 -10.74 -11.54 30.18
CA GLU A 355 -12.09 -11.04 30.54
C GLU A 355 -12.65 -10.11 29.45
N LEU A 356 -11.77 -9.41 28.73
CA LEU A 356 -12.11 -8.56 27.59
C LEU A 356 -12.05 -9.33 26.25
N GLY A 357 -12.33 -10.64 26.26
CA GLY A 357 -12.42 -11.45 25.04
C GLY A 357 -11.09 -11.55 24.28
N SER A 358 -9.95 -11.50 24.99
CA SER A 358 -8.60 -11.56 24.43
C SER A 358 -8.31 -10.41 23.43
N ILE A 359 -8.75 -9.21 23.77
CA ILE A 359 -8.65 -8.02 22.89
C ILE A 359 -7.23 -7.76 22.39
N LEU A 360 -6.21 -7.83 23.26
CA LEU A 360 -4.82 -7.58 22.89
C LEU A 360 -4.27 -8.68 22.00
N THR A 361 -4.64 -9.93 22.27
CA THR A 361 -4.26 -11.08 21.43
C THR A 361 -4.82 -10.94 20.02
N TYR A 362 -6.09 -10.55 19.87
CA TYR A 362 -6.69 -10.34 18.54
C TYR A 362 -6.17 -9.08 17.84
N LYS A 363 -5.81 -8.02 18.58
CA LYS A 363 -5.09 -6.88 18.01
C LYS A 363 -3.75 -7.31 17.42
N LEU A 364 -2.96 -8.09 18.14
CA LEU A 364 -1.68 -8.62 17.64
C LEU A 364 -1.88 -9.46 16.38
N LYS A 365 -2.89 -10.34 16.35
CA LYS A 365 -3.23 -11.12 15.14
C LYS A 365 -3.61 -10.22 13.95
N GLY A 366 -4.36 -9.15 14.20
CA GLY A 366 -4.69 -8.17 13.15
C GLY A 366 -3.46 -7.43 12.62
N GLU A 367 -2.53 -7.05 13.50
CA GLU A 367 -1.26 -6.47 13.10
C GLU A 367 -0.42 -7.45 12.26
N ASP A 368 -0.41 -8.75 12.58
CA ASP A 368 0.30 -9.77 11.81
C ASP A 368 -0.28 -9.91 10.40
N VAL A 369 -1.61 -9.88 10.25
CA VAL A 369 -2.26 -9.85 8.93
C VAL A 369 -1.77 -8.67 8.09
N LEU A 370 -1.60 -7.49 8.71
CA LEU A 370 -1.08 -6.31 8.01
C LEU A 370 0.39 -6.50 7.61
N ARG A 371 1.25 -6.98 8.51
CA ARG A 371 2.67 -7.24 8.24
C ARG A 371 2.88 -8.24 7.09
N GLU A 372 2.04 -9.27 7.03
CA GLU A 372 2.11 -10.34 6.03
C GLU A 372 1.43 -9.98 4.70
N SER A 373 0.67 -8.90 4.66
CA SER A 373 -0.14 -8.51 3.50
C SER A 373 0.65 -8.06 2.28
N GLY A 374 1.91 -7.65 2.47
CA GLY A 374 2.74 -7.01 1.46
C GLY A 374 2.40 -5.52 1.20
N VAL A 375 1.43 -4.96 1.89
CA VAL A 375 1.10 -3.53 1.82
C VAL A 375 2.15 -2.72 2.59
N PRO A 376 2.65 -1.59 2.06
CA PRO A 376 3.50 -0.67 2.82
C PRO A 376 2.76 -0.13 4.04
N TYR A 377 3.26 -0.35 5.25
CA TYR A 377 2.51 -0.05 6.47
C TYR A 377 3.31 0.73 7.53
N ALA A 378 2.59 1.27 8.52
CA ALA A 378 3.10 1.62 9.84
C ALA A 378 2.07 1.20 10.91
N ILE A 379 2.54 0.70 12.05
CA ILE A 379 1.72 0.32 13.19
C ILE A 379 2.09 1.19 14.37
N VAL A 380 1.14 2.02 14.78
CA VAL A 380 1.26 2.93 15.92
C VAL A 380 0.55 2.29 17.12
N ARG A 381 1.27 1.99 18.18
CA ARG A 381 0.77 1.44 19.43
C ARG A 381 0.76 2.48 20.53
N PRO A 382 -0.31 3.26 20.67
CA PRO A 382 -0.39 4.26 21.73
C PRO A 382 -0.51 3.60 23.10
N CYS A 383 0.10 4.21 24.11
CA CYS A 383 -0.22 3.98 25.51
C CYS A 383 -1.64 4.46 25.83
N ALA A 384 -2.03 4.53 27.10
CA ALA A 384 -3.37 4.88 27.50
C ALA A 384 -3.80 6.25 26.91
N LEU A 385 -4.95 6.25 26.21
CA LEU A 385 -5.44 7.41 25.48
C LEU A 385 -6.16 8.40 26.39
N THR A 386 -5.79 9.69 26.32
CA THR A 386 -6.44 10.78 27.05
C THR A 386 -7.17 11.75 26.11
N GLU A 387 -7.98 12.64 26.71
CA GLU A 387 -8.64 13.75 26.03
C GLU A 387 -7.85 15.06 26.16
N GLU A 388 -6.62 14.98 26.69
CA GLU A 388 -5.71 16.13 26.80
C GLU A 388 -5.36 16.65 25.41
N PRO A 389 -4.92 17.92 25.29
CA PRO A 389 -4.43 18.46 24.01
C PRO A 389 -3.12 17.78 23.58
N ALA A 390 -2.83 17.84 22.29
CA ALA A 390 -1.51 17.50 21.74
C ALA A 390 -0.46 18.53 22.17
N GLY A 391 0.83 18.20 21.99
CA GLY A 391 1.93 19.14 22.20
C GLY A 391 2.92 18.73 23.28
N ALA A 392 2.58 17.78 24.16
CA ALA A 392 3.55 17.23 25.13
C ALA A 392 4.72 16.55 24.41
N ASP A 393 5.91 16.57 25.01
CA ASP A 393 7.06 15.79 24.53
C ASP A 393 6.75 14.29 24.52
N LEU A 394 7.37 13.58 23.58
CA LEU A 394 7.04 12.20 23.27
C LEU A 394 8.22 11.25 23.49
N ILE A 395 7.88 10.02 23.82
CA ILE A 395 8.77 8.87 23.81
C ILE A 395 8.23 7.86 22.81
N PHE A 396 9.04 7.53 21.82
CA PHE A 396 8.84 6.42 20.90
C PHE A 396 9.73 5.26 21.33
N ASP A 397 9.19 4.05 21.30
CA ASP A 397 9.92 2.84 21.66
C ASP A 397 9.42 1.65 20.81
N GLN A 398 10.15 0.56 20.86
CA GLN A 398 9.81 -0.68 20.17
C GLN A 398 9.98 -1.88 21.10
N GLY A 399 9.27 -2.97 20.82
CA GLY A 399 9.36 -4.19 21.64
C GLY A 399 8.30 -4.27 22.73
N ASP A 400 7.34 -3.35 22.74
CA ASP A 400 6.20 -3.33 23.67
C ASP A 400 6.61 -3.29 25.16
N ASN A 401 7.50 -2.34 25.52
CA ASN A 401 8.05 -2.22 26.85
C ASN A 401 7.53 -1.04 27.65
N ILE A 402 7.06 0.03 26.99
CA ILE A 402 6.68 1.26 27.65
C ILE A 402 5.23 1.29 28.14
N THR A 403 5.00 2.01 29.23
CA THR A 403 3.68 2.32 29.78
C THR A 403 3.56 3.81 30.05
N GLY A 404 2.36 4.36 29.97
CA GLY A 404 2.10 5.78 30.17
C GLY A 404 0.80 6.20 29.53
N LYS A 405 0.69 7.50 29.21
CA LYS A 405 -0.47 8.09 28.53
C LYS A 405 -0.06 8.89 27.31
N ILE A 406 -1.02 9.13 26.42
CA ILE A 406 -0.87 10.00 25.26
C ILE A 406 -2.23 10.58 24.85
N ALA A 407 -2.23 11.82 24.38
CA ALA A 407 -3.43 12.45 23.86
C ALA A 407 -3.88 11.80 22.55
N ARG A 408 -5.20 11.62 22.37
CA ARG A 408 -5.76 11.14 21.09
C ARG A 408 -5.46 12.04 19.91
N GLU A 409 -5.37 13.35 20.17
CA GLU A 409 -4.98 14.32 19.16
C GLU A 409 -3.55 14.12 18.69
N GLU A 410 -2.62 13.86 19.60
CA GLU A 410 -1.22 13.57 19.27
C GLU A 410 -1.10 12.28 18.45
N VAL A 411 -1.85 11.22 18.81
CA VAL A 411 -1.87 9.98 18.03
C VAL A 411 -2.37 10.22 16.61
N ALA A 412 -3.37 11.08 16.42
CA ALA A 412 -3.85 11.44 15.10
C ALA A 412 -2.78 12.13 14.24
N LEU A 413 -2.03 13.06 14.84
CA LEU A 413 -0.91 13.76 14.19
C LEU A 413 0.21 12.79 13.80
N ILE A 414 0.58 11.87 14.69
CA ILE A 414 1.57 10.81 14.42
C ILE A 414 1.13 9.92 13.25
N CYS A 415 -0.14 9.49 13.22
CA CYS A 415 -0.65 8.65 12.14
C CYS A 415 -0.59 9.36 10.78
N ILE A 416 -0.91 10.66 10.75
CA ILE A 416 -0.85 11.46 9.51
C ILE A 416 0.61 11.65 9.07
N ALA A 417 1.51 11.98 10.00
CA ALA A 417 2.92 12.12 9.69
C ALA A 417 3.53 10.81 9.17
N ALA A 418 3.15 9.68 9.76
CA ALA A 418 3.62 8.35 9.32
C ALA A 418 3.24 8.03 7.87
N LEU A 419 2.08 8.52 7.37
CA LEU A 419 1.69 8.33 5.97
C LEU A 419 2.64 8.98 4.96
N ASP A 420 3.34 10.02 5.37
CA ASP A 420 4.18 10.83 4.48
C ASP A 420 5.67 10.58 4.70
N SER A 421 6.02 9.85 5.76
CA SER A 421 7.41 9.58 6.14
C SER A 421 7.92 8.23 5.62
N PRO A 422 8.99 8.20 4.82
CA PRO A 422 9.63 6.94 4.43
C PRO A 422 10.32 6.24 5.61
N TYR A 423 10.63 6.97 6.68
CA TYR A 423 11.25 6.40 7.89
C TYR A 423 10.26 5.60 8.74
N ALA A 424 8.94 5.84 8.57
CA ALA A 424 7.90 5.06 9.23
C ALA A 424 7.52 3.77 8.47
N LEU A 425 8.08 3.56 7.26
CA LEU A 425 7.77 2.41 6.41
C LEU A 425 8.11 1.09 7.12
N ASP A 426 7.12 0.19 7.16
CA ASP A 426 7.20 -1.16 7.72
C ASP A 426 7.64 -1.20 9.21
N LYS A 427 7.37 -0.09 9.94
CA LYS A 427 7.68 0.03 11.37
C LYS A 427 6.48 -0.30 12.26
N THR A 428 6.79 -0.90 13.40
CA THR A 428 5.89 -1.05 14.55
C THR A 428 6.53 -0.37 15.73
N PHE A 429 5.80 0.51 16.42
CA PHE A 429 6.34 1.25 17.55
C PHE A 429 5.25 1.66 18.56
N GLU A 430 5.65 1.74 19.81
CA GLU A 430 4.86 2.26 20.92
C GLU A 430 5.14 3.75 21.10
N VAL A 431 4.12 4.49 21.53
CA VAL A 431 4.24 5.91 21.79
C VAL A 431 3.53 6.34 23.06
N LYS A 432 4.19 7.21 23.83
CA LYS A 432 3.62 7.88 25.01
C LYS A 432 4.10 9.32 25.12
N SER A 433 3.40 10.15 25.91
CA SER A 433 3.94 11.42 26.37
C SER A 433 4.93 11.21 27.52
N VAL A 434 5.84 12.17 27.70
CA VAL A 434 6.74 12.19 28.87
C VAL A 434 5.99 12.53 30.17
N VAL A 435 4.78 13.12 30.06
CA VAL A 435 3.97 13.58 31.19
C VAL A 435 3.44 12.38 31.98
N PRO A 436 3.68 12.29 33.28
CA PRO A 436 3.18 11.22 34.12
C PRO A 436 1.65 11.15 34.14
N PHE A 437 1.11 9.97 34.45
CA PHE A 437 -0.34 9.77 34.54
C PHE A 437 -1.00 10.66 35.60
N SER A 438 -0.28 10.98 36.67
CA SER A 438 -0.73 11.81 37.81
C SER A 438 -0.83 13.29 37.50
N GLU A 439 -0.20 13.74 36.41
CA GLU A 439 -0.11 15.15 36.04
C GLU A 439 -0.96 15.45 34.80
N PRO A 440 -1.88 16.43 34.84
CA PRO A 440 -2.58 16.88 33.64
C PRO A 440 -1.61 17.66 32.74
N PHE A 441 -1.80 17.51 31.41
CA PHE A 441 -1.14 18.34 30.42
C PHE A 441 -2.12 19.39 29.88
N THR A 442 -1.71 20.64 29.87
CA THR A 442 -2.45 21.75 29.30
C THR A 442 -1.56 22.57 28.39
N VAL A 443 -2.16 23.19 27.39
CA VAL A 443 -1.47 24.08 26.44
C VAL A 443 -1.87 25.52 26.72
N ASP A 444 -0.91 26.39 26.79
CA ASP A 444 -1.14 27.83 26.82
C ASP A 444 -1.59 28.29 25.41
N ALA A 445 -2.78 28.82 25.32
CA ALA A 445 -3.35 29.28 24.04
C ALA A 445 -2.58 30.49 23.44
N GLU A 446 -1.94 31.27 24.28
CA GLU A 446 -1.13 32.45 23.87
C GLU A 446 0.29 32.03 23.42
N ASN A 447 0.76 30.87 23.89
CA ASN A 447 2.09 30.35 23.56
C ASN A 447 2.01 28.83 23.30
N PRO A 448 1.37 28.39 22.17
CA PRO A 448 1.23 26.98 21.88
C PRO A 448 2.61 26.33 21.61
N PRO A 449 2.77 25.03 21.91
CA PRO A 449 3.99 24.32 21.60
C PRO A 449 4.23 24.31 20.08
N PRO A 450 5.49 24.32 19.63
CA PRO A 450 5.81 24.29 18.21
C PRO A 450 5.37 22.97 17.57
N ASP A 451 5.15 23.00 16.25
CA ASP A 451 4.92 21.79 15.47
C ASP A 451 6.10 20.83 15.60
N LYS A 452 5.81 19.55 15.76
CA LYS A 452 6.84 18.51 15.90
C LYS A 452 7.30 18.01 14.52
N ASP A 453 8.59 17.82 14.38
CA ASP A 453 9.17 17.01 13.31
C ASP A 453 9.15 15.52 13.72
N TYR A 454 8.11 14.80 13.29
CA TYR A 454 7.96 13.38 13.61
C TYR A 454 9.02 12.50 12.93
N ASP A 455 9.64 12.96 11.83
CA ASP A 455 10.70 12.22 11.16
C ASP A 455 11.90 11.98 12.06
N MET A 456 12.18 12.91 12.99
CA MET A 456 13.24 12.72 13.99
C MET A 456 13.02 11.45 14.83
N PHE A 457 11.76 11.17 15.20
CA PHE A 457 11.44 9.97 15.98
C PHE A 457 11.41 8.71 15.09
N PHE A 458 10.90 8.80 13.85
CA PHE A 458 10.82 7.66 12.95
C PHE A 458 12.18 7.15 12.48
N ARG A 459 13.18 8.04 12.34
CA ARG A 459 14.55 7.66 11.91
C ARG A 459 15.25 6.73 12.87
N ASP A 460 14.94 6.80 14.15
CA ASP A 460 15.56 5.96 15.18
C ASP A 460 14.91 4.57 15.29
N LEU A 461 13.79 4.35 14.61
CA LEU A 461 13.07 3.07 14.61
C LEU A 461 13.79 2.03 13.74
N ARG A 462 13.87 0.80 14.23
CA ARG A 462 14.52 -0.33 13.58
C ARG A 462 13.50 -1.20 12.85
N ASP A 463 13.96 -1.88 11.81
CA ASP A 463 13.17 -2.86 11.08
C ASP A 463 12.97 -4.15 11.90
N GLY A 464 11.80 -4.77 11.73
CA GLY A 464 11.51 -6.09 12.28
C GLY A 464 11.28 -6.16 13.78
N ILE A 465 11.38 -5.05 14.52
CA ILE A 465 11.08 -5.04 15.97
C ILE A 465 9.58 -4.94 16.17
N THR A 466 8.98 -6.00 16.71
CA THR A 466 7.52 -6.11 16.89
C THR A 466 7.09 -6.37 18.32
N GLY A 467 8.02 -6.77 19.20
CA GLY A 467 7.78 -7.26 20.56
C GLY A 467 7.44 -8.75 20.61
N LYS A 468 7.25 -9.42 19.46
CA LYS A 468 7.03 -10.88 19.38
C LYS A 468 8.32 -11.65 19.66
N GLU A 469 9.46 -11.04 19.45
CA GLU A 469 10.79 -11.58 19.75
C GLU A 469 10.92 -12.00 21.23
N LEU A 470 10.06 -11.46 22.08
CA LEU A 470 10.00 -11.75 23.51
C LEU A 470 8.96 -12.82 23.88
N LEU A 471 8.28 -13.41 22.88
CA LEU A 471 7.30 -14.48 23.06
C LEU A 471 7.90 -15.89 22.85
N VAL A 472 9.19 -15.96 22.52
CA VAL A 472 9.91 -17.20 22.22
C VAL A 472 10.72 -17.66 23.43
#